data_cdd60ea8b546cf8f34b5b0b4f00dc425
#
_entry.id   cdd60ea8b546cf8f34b5b0b4f00dc425
#
_cell.length_a   1.000
_cell.length_b   1.000
_cell.length_c   1.000
_cell.angle_alpha   90.00
_cell.angle_beta   90.00
_cell.angle_gamma   90.00
#
_symmetry.space_group_name_H-M   'P 1'
#
loop_
_entity.id
_entity.type
_entity.pdbx_description
1 polymer ?
#
loop_
_entity_poly.entity_id
_entity_poly.type
_entity_poly.pdbx_seq_one_letter_code
_entity_poly.pdbx_strand_id
1 'polypeptide(L)'
;MKRLTICVVVIMLIASTASLPFVLNAGFGQVPQGAQLSLVEQSPHYRDGQFHNQLPTPGYTGDKGMLAAWWEFLVAKRENARPAQPLPLVNTDLASVPRDRDTLIWLGHSSWYLQLAGKRILIDPVFSSYAAPFSFLNKAFAGDYPWTAQNMPEIDLL
;
A
#
# COMPACT_ATOMS: atom_id res chain seq x y z
N MET A 1 44.41 3.63 14.15
CA MET A 1 43.29 2.87 14.75
C MET A 1 42.21 3.77 15.36
N LYS A 2 42.45 4.63 16.34
CA LYS A 2 41.44 5.48 17.00
C LYS A 2 40.60 6.34 16.06
N ARG A 3 41.19 6.94 15.02
CA ARG A 3 40.46 7.76 14.03
C ARG A 3 39.50 6.92 13.18
N LEU A 4 39.89 5.72 12.76
CA LEU A 4 39.05 4.82 12.00
C LEU A 4 37.85 4.35 12.84
N THR A 5 38.08 4.00 14.11
CA THR A 5 37.00 3.62 15.05
C THR A 5 36.00 4.77 15.24
N ILE A 6 36.50 6.01 15.41
CA ILE A 6 35.62 7.18 15.54
C ILE A 6 34.79 7.38 14.25
N CYS A 7 35.39 7.29 13.07
CA CYS A 7 34.65 7.39 11.81
C CYS A 7 33.57 6.33 11.67
N VAL A 8 33.85 5.08 12.04
CA VAL A 8 32.85 3.99 11.99
C VAL A 8 31.71 4.25 12.96
N VAL A 9 31.99 4.68 14.19
CA VAL A 9 30.95 5.01 15.18
C VAL A 9 30.08 6.17 14.71
N VAL A 10 30.68 7.22 14.15
CA VAL A 10 29.93 8.37 13.60
C VAL A 10 29.05 7.94 12.44
N ILE A 11 29.55 7.12 11.52
CA ILE A 11 28.75 6.60 10.40
C ILE A 11 27.58 5.75 10.91
N MET A 12 27.81 4.89 11.92
CA MET A 12 26.73 4.09 12.51
C MET A 12 25.68 4.95 13.24
N LEU A 13 26.10 6.00 13.93
CA LEU A 13 25.18 6.95 14.56
C LEU A 13 24.36 7.74 13.53
N ILE A 14 24.99 8.20 12.44
CA ILE A 14 24.28 8.87 11.36
C ILE A 14 23.30 7.90 10.67
N ALA A 15 23.72 6.67 10.41
CA ALA A 15 22.85 5.65 9.82
C ALA A 15 21.65 5.33 10.72
N SER A 16 21.86 5.18 12.04
CA SER A 16 20.76 4.90 12.97
C SER A 16 19.81 6.09 13.15
N THR A 17 20.32 7.32 13.21
CA THR A 17 19.43 8.50 13.25
C THR A 17 18.69 8.72 11.95
N ALA A 18 19.31 8.47 10.80
CA ALA A 18 18.65 8.54 9.49
C ALA A 18 17.59 7.45 9.28
N SER A 19 17.76 6.27 9.89
CA SER A 19 16.78 5.19 9.81
C SER A 19 15.59 5.36 10.76
N LEU A 20 15.71 6.16 11.83
CA LEU A 20 14.66 6.34 12.82
C LEU A 20 13.34 6.87 12.24
N PRO A 21 13.29 7.88 11.36
CA PRO A 21 12.06 8.31 10.71
C PRO A 21 11.41 7.23 9.86
N PHE A 22 12.21 6.31 9.30
CA PHE A 22 11.71 5.16 8.56
C PHE A 22 11.00 4.17 9.46
N VAL A 23 11.62 3.83 10.60
CA VAL A 23 11.06 2.87 11.57
C VAL A 23 9.80 3.42 12.25
N LEU A 24 9.77 4.73 12.51
CA LEU A 24 8.64 5.41 13.16
C LEU A 24 7.54 5.86 12.19
N ASN A 25 7.68 5.58 10.90
CA ASN A 25 6.69 5.98 9.92
C ASN A 25 5.39 5.18 10.10
N ALA A 26 4.30 5.88 10.39
CA ALA A 26 2.96 5.31 10.52
C ALA A 26 2.50 4.53 9.27
N GLY A 27 3.11 4.79 8.10
CA GLY A 27 2.85 4.07 6.86
C GLY A 27 3.22 2.58 6.90
N PHE A 28 4.00 2.12 7.88
CA PHE A 28 4.27 0.69 8.11
C PHE A 28 3.20 -0.02 8.92
N GLY A 29 2.19 0.72 9.40
CA GLY A 29 1.17 0.17 10.29
C GLY A 29 1.69 -0.09 11.69
N GLN A 30 0.88 -0.81 12.46
CA GLN A 30 1.21 -1.19 13.84
C GLN A 30 0.88 -2.66 14.06
N VAL A 31 1.66 -3.31 14.88
CA VAL A 31 1.38 -4.68 15.32
C VAL A 31 0.09 -4.66 16.14
N PRO A 32 -0.87 -5.57 15.89
CA PRO A 32 -2.11 -5.66 16.66
C PRO A 32 -1.82 -5.81 18.16
N GLN A 33 -2.59 -5.13 18.99
CA GLN A 33 -2.48 -5.18 20.45
C GLN A 33 -3.87 -5.27 21.10
N GLY A 34 -3.92 -5.75 22.34
CA GLY A 34 -5.16 -5.83 23.12
C GLY A 34 -6.27 -6.57 22.40
N ALA A 35 -7.45 -5.97 22.30
CA ALA A 35 -8.62 -6.60 21.68
C ALA A 35 -8.41 -6.94 20.19
N GLN A 36 -7.62 -6.16 19.46
CA GLN A 36 -7.30 -6.47 18.07
C GLN A 36 -6.43 -7.72 17.95
N LEU A 37 -5.44 -7.87 18.84
CA LEU A 37 -4.62 -9.09 18.87
C LEU A 37 -5.48 -10.32 19.16
N SER A 38 -6.37 -10.25 20.16
CA SER A 38 -7.29 -11.34 20.50
C SER A 38 -8.22 -11.71 19.34
N LEU A 39 -8.59 -10.76 18.48
CA LEU A 39 -9.37 -11.03 17.27
C LEU A 39 -8.55 -11.77 16.20
N VAL A 40 -7.34 -11.30 15.90
CA VAL A 40 -6.52 -11.92 14.84
C VAL A 40 -6.01 -13.30 15.26
N GLU A 41 -5.77 -13.53 16.55
CA GLU A 41 -5.36 -14.83 17.09
C GLU A 41 -6.45 -15.92 16.95
N GLN A 42 -7.72 -15.55 16.77
CA GLN A 42 -8.79 -16.48 16.47
C GLN A 42 -8.73 -17.03 15.04
N SER A 43 -7.95 -16.38 14.16
CA SER A 43 -7.81 -16.85 12.79
C SER A 43 -6.84 -18.03 12.71
N PRO A 44 -7.20 -19.15 12.05
CA PRO A 44 -6.30 -20.28 11.84
C PRO A 44 -5.08 -19.93 10.94
N HIS A 45 -5.14 -18.77 10.31
CA HIS A 45 -4.06 -18.26 9.45
C HIS A 45 -3.09 -17.35 10.18
N TYR A 46 -3.40 -16.93 11.43
CA TYR A 46 -2.51 -16.10 12.24
C TYR A 46 -1.69 -16.97 13.18
N ARG A 47 -0.37 -17.00 12.96
CA ARG A 47 0.60 -17.73 13.80
C ARG A 47 1.96 -17.05 13.73
N ASP A 48 2.77 -17.23 14.76
CA ASP A 48 4.11 -16.63 14.84
C ASP A 48 4.10 -15.11 14.64
N GLY A 49 3.03 -14.42 15.10
CA GLY A 49 2.88 -12.97 15.01
C GLY A 49 2.51 -12.42 13.63
N GLN A 50 2.12 -13.27 12.68
CA GLN A 50 1.76 -12.85 11.31
C GLN A 50 0.71 -13.75 10.66
N PHE A 51 0.05 -13.23 9.64
CA PHE A 51 -0.83 -14.04 8.79
C PHE A 51 -0.04 -14.86 7.78
N HIS A 52 -0.45 -16.10 7.58
CA HIS A 52 0.12 -17.02 6.62
C HIS A 52 -0.90 -17.43 5.56
N ASN A 53 -0.43 -17.60 4.33
CA ASN A 53 -1.24 -18.20 3.28
C ASN A 53 -1.59 -19.65 3.60
N GLN A 54 -2.74 -20.12 3.12
CA GLN A 54 -3.16 -21.54 3.27
C GLN A 54 -2.16 -22.49 2.61
N LEU A 55 -1.66 -22.10 1.44
CA LEU A 55 -0.64 -22.82 0.72
C LEU A 55 0.72 -22.10 0.86
N PRO A 56 1.83 -22.85 0.96
CA PRO A 56 3.16 -22.26 0.92
C PRO A 56 3.32 -21.40 -0.34
N THR A 57 3.49 -20.10 -0.15
CA THR A 57 3.64 -19.15 -1.26
C THR A 57 4.98 -18.46 -1.11
N PRO A 58 5.95 -18.71 -2.01
CA PRO A 58 7.23 -18.03 -1.97
C PRO A 58 7.04 -16.52 -2.20
N GLY A 59 7.68 -15.70 -1.37
CA GLY A 59 7.60 -14.24 -1.50
C GLY A 59 8.30 -13.69 -2.75
N TYR A 60 9.15 -14.48 -3.37
CA TYR A 60 9.85 -14.15 -4.60
C TYR A 60 10.03 -15.40 -5.47
N THR A 61 9.62 -15.31 -6.73
CA THR A 61 9.65 -16.43 -7.69
C THR A 61 10.55 -16.15 -8.92
N GLY A 62 11.29 -15.05 -8.92
CA GLY A 62 12.17 -14.70 -10.03
C GLY A 62 13.47 -15.49 -10.03
N ASP A 63 14.04 -15.68 -11.23
CA ASP A 63 15.29 -16.41 -11.44
C ASP A 63 16.53 -15.67 -10.92
N LYS A 64 16.42 -14.36 -10.70
CA LYS A 64 17.49 -13.51 -10.16
C LYS A 64 17.43 -13.47 -8.66
N GLY A 65 18.58 -13.39 -7.99
CA GLY A 65 18.62 -13.16 -6.55
C GLY A 65 17.90 -11.86 -6.16
N MET A 66 17.29 -11.81 -4.99
CA MET A 66 16.49 -10.67 -4.49
C MET A 66 17.23 -9.32 -4.57
N LEU A 67 18.53 -9.29 -4.26
CA LEU A 67 19.34 -8.06 -4.37
C LEU A 67 19.48 -7.56 -5.81
N ALA A 68 19.63 -8.47 -6.78
CA ALA A 68 19.70 -8.11 -8.19
C ALA A 68 18.35 -7.58 -8.69
N ALA A 69 17.25 -8.18 -8.25
CA ALA A 69 15.90 -7.71 -8.56
C ALA A 69 15.63 -6.32 -7.98
N TRP A 70 16.03 -6.06 -6.74
CA TRP A 70 15.95 -4.74 -6.13
C TRP A 70 16.78 -3.69 -6.86
N TRP A 71 18.02 -4.05 -7.23
CA TRP A 71 18.88 -3.16 -8.00
C TRP A 71 18.26 -2.81 -9.35
N GLU A 72 17.79 -3.82 -10.09
CA GLU A 72 17.10 -3.63 -11.36
C GLU A 72 15.85 -2.75 -11.20
N PHE A 73 15.04 -2.96 -10.16
CA PHE A 73 13.87 -2.14 -9.86
C PHE A 73 14.24 -0.66 -9.65
N LEU A 74 15.35 -0.38 -8.97
CA LEU A 74 15.80 0.98 -8.66
C LEU A 74 16.42 1.70 -9.86
N VAL A 75 17.16 0.98 -10.73
CA VAL A 75 17.96 1.61 -11.79
C VAL A 75 17.38 1.45 -13.19
N ALA A 76 16.43 0.50 -13.39
CA ALA A 76 15.88 0.26 -14.71
C ALA A 76 15.06 1.46 -15.20
N LYS A 77 15.47 2.04 -16.32
CA LYS A 77 14.66 3.01 -17.04
C LYS A 77 13.51 2.27 -17.72
N ARG A 78 12.29 2.57 -17.32
CA ARG A 78 11.08 2.02 -17.94
C ARG A 78 10.49 3.08 -18.86
N GLU A 79 10.54 2.84 -20.16
CA GLU A 79 9.85 3.67 -21.13
C GLU A 79 8.33 3.56 -20.92
N ASN A 80 7.64 4.66 -21.09
CA ASN A 80 6.16 4.74 -20.94
C ASN A 80 5.62 4.26 -19.59
N ALA A 81 6.42 4.32 -18.53
CA ALA A 81 5.99 3.92 -17.19
C ALA A 81 4.92 4.84 -16.59
N ARG A 82 4.73 6.03 -17.15
CA ARG A 82 3.72 7.00 -16.74
C ARG A 82 3.04 7.61 -17.96
N PRO A 83 1.72 7.85 -17.91
CA PRO A 83 1.02 8.61 -18.93
C PRO A 83 1.64 9.99 -19.11
N ALA A 84 1.75 10.45 -20.36
CA ALA A 84 2.28 11.78 -20.69
C ALA A 84 1.30 12.90 -20.27
N GLN A 85 0.02 12.58 -20.15
CA GLN A 85 -1.05 13.49 -19.75
C GLN A 85 -1.81 12.91 -18.55
N PRO A 86 -2.48 13.75 -17.73
CA PRO A 86 -3.37 13.28 -16.69
C PRO A 86 -4.41 12.31 -17.26
N LEU A 87 -4.74 11.27 -16.48
CA LEU A 87 -5.80 10.34 -16.87
C LEU A 87 -7.15 11.07 -16.85
N PRO A 88 -8.01 10.84 -17.85
CA PRO A 88 -9.36 11.36 -17.81
C PRO A 88 -10.13 10.72 -16.67
N LEU A 89 -10.69 11.52 -15.79
CA LEU A 89 -11.49 11.07 -14.66
C LEU A 89 -12.94 11.50 -14.83
N VAL A 90 -13.85 10.59 -14.55
CA VAL A 90 -15.27 10.88 -14.41
C VAL A 90 -15.57 11.04 -12.93
N ASN A 91 -15.81 12.27 -12.51
CA ASN A 91 -16.18 12.55 -11.12
C ASN A 91 -17.61 12.05 -10.89
N THR A 92 -17.72 10.87 -10.27
CA THR A 92 -18.99 10.25 -9.92
C THR A 92 -19.22 10.39 -8.43
N ASP A 93 -20.35 10.97 -8.03
CA ASP A 93 -20.83 10.87 -6.66
C ASP A 93 -21.34 9.45 -6.40
N LEU A 94 -20.53 8.67 -5.67
CA LEU A 94 -20.83 7.27 -5.37
C LEU A 94 -22.07 7.10 -4.49
N ALA A 95 -22.43 8.11 -3.69
CA ALA A 95 -23.64 8.09 -2.86
C ALA A 95 -24.91 8.19 -3.71
N SER A 96 -24.83 8.88 -4.85
CA SER A 96 -25.96 9.06 -5.77
C SER A 96 -26.22 7.85 -6.68
N VAL A 97 -25.33 6.85 -6.72
CA VAL A 97 -25.53 5.64 -7.52
C VAL A 97 -26.68 4.82 -6.92
N PRO A 98 -27.78 4.60 -7.68
CA PRO A 98 -28.93 3.81 -7.19
C PRO A 98 -28.50 2.38 -6.83
N ARG A 99 -28.96 1.86 -5.69
CA ARG A 99 -28.54 0.55 -5.19
C ARG A 99 -28.94 -0.64 -6.08
N ASP A 100 -29.95 -0.47 -6.91
CA ASP A 100 -30.44 -1.48 -7.88
C ASP A 100 -29.62 -1.51 -9.19
N ARG A 101 -28.63 -0.61 -9.32
CA ARG A 101 -27.76 -0.53 -10.49
C ARG A 101 -26.40 -1.14 -10.21
N ASP A 102 -26.10 -2.25 -10.84
CA ASP A 102 -24.78 -2.83 -10.81
C ASP A 102 -23.76 -1.89 -11.45
N THR A 103 -22.68 -1.59 -10.72
CA THR A 103 -21.72 -0.55 -11.10
C THR A 103 -20.33 -0.95 -10.65
N LEU A 104 -19.34 -0.78 -11.53
CA LEU A 104 -17.92 -0.93 -11.22
C LEU A 104 -17.20 0.36 -11.55
N ILE A 105 -16.47 0.91 -10.57
CA ILE A 105 -15.70 2.16 -10.73
C ILE A 105 -14.28 1.92 -10.23
N TRP A 106 -13.31 2.20 -11.09
CA TRP A 106 -11.91 2.22 -10.69
C TRP A 106 -11.58 3.53 -9.97
N LEU A 107 -11.09 3.43 -8.74
CA LEU A 107 -10.78 4.58 -7.89
C LEU A 107 -9.30 5.01 -7.97
N GLY A 108 -8.51 4.32 -8.77
CA GLY A 108 -7.08 4.51 -8.88
C GLY A 108 -6.29 3.36 -8.24
N HIS A 109 -5.03 3.21 -8.62
CA HIS A 109 -4.16 2.12 -8.20
C HIS A 109 -4.84 0.75 -8.35
N SER A 110 -4.91 -0.04 -7.27
CA SER A 110 -5.65 -1.31 -7.17
C SER A 110 -7.08 -1.16 -6.63
N SER A 111 -7.53 0.06 -6.36
CA SER A 111 -8.76 0.36 -5.66
C SER A 111 -9.99 0.34 -6.57
N TRP A 112 -11.02 -0.37 -6.14
CA TRP A 112 -12.28 -0.50 -6.87
C TRP A 112 -13.48 -0.27 -5.96
N TYR A 113 -14.46 0.44 -6.47
CA TYR A 113 -15.81 0.44 -5.94
C TYR A 113 -16.66 -0.47 -6.82
N LEU A 114 -17.24 -1.48 -6.23
CA LEU A 114 -18.18 -2.40 -6.87
C LEU A 114 -19.53 -2.33 -6.17
N GLN A 115 -20.57 -2.04 -6.92
CA GLN A 115 -21.95 -2.20 -6.47
C GLN A 115 -22.55 -3.37 -7.22
N LEU A 116 -23.01 -4.38 -6.52
CA LEU A 116 -23.53 -5.61 -7.09
C LEU A 116 -24.68 -6.14 -6.23
N ALA A 117 -25.80 -6.45 -6.86
CA ALA A 117 -27.01 -6.96 -6.16
C ALA A 117 -27.39 -6.12 -4.94
N GLY A 118 -27.34 -4.81 -5.04
CA GLY A 118 -27.66 -3.87 -3.96
C GLY A 118 -26.60 -3.72 -2.87
N LYS A 119 -25.47 -4.42 -2.97
CA LYS A 119 -24.35 -4.34 -2.02
C LYS A 119 -23.26 -3.44 -2.55
N ARG A 120 -22.71 -2.61 -1.69
CA ARG A 120 -21.56 -1.74 -1.95
C ARG A 120 -20.30 -2.36 -1.37
N ILE A 121 -19.36 -2.65 -2.23
CA ILE A 121 -18.12 -3.35 -1.92
C ILE A 121 -16.95 -2.43 -2.27
N LEU A 122 -16.03 -2.25 -1.36
CA LEU A 122 -14.82 -1.47 -1.58
C LEU A 122 -13.62 -2.41 -1.53
N ILE A 123 -12.84 -2.45 -2.60
CA ILE A 123 -11.73 -3.38 -2.77
C ILE A 123 -10.41 -2.60 -2.74
N ASP A 124 -9.52 -2.99 -1.82
CA ASP A 124 -8.15 -2.47 -1.67
C ASP A 124 -8.06 -0.93 -1.76
N PRO A 125 -8.77 -0.17 -0.91
CA PRO A 125 -8.86 1.28 -1.05
C PRO A 125 -7.55 1.98 -0.69
N VAL A 126 -6.99 2.71 -1.65
CA VAL A 126 -5.85 3.60 -1.49
C VAL A 126 -6.32 5.03 -1.74
N PHE A 127 -6.61 5.78 -0.69
CA PHE A 127 -7.06 7.18 -0.79
C PHE A 127 -5.93 8.20 -0.67
N SER A 128 -4.71 7.75 -0.46
CA SER A 128 -3.52 8.59 -0.47
C SER A 128 -2.98 8.79 -1.87
N SER A 129 -2.21 9.86 -2.09
CA SER A 129 -1.54 10.13 -3.37
C SER A 129 -0.37 9.18 -3.69
N TYR A 130 -0.12 8.18 -2.83
CA TYR A 130 0.91 7.16 -3.00
C TYR A 130 0.51 5.88 -2.26
N ALA A 131 0.82 4.74 -2.84
CA ALA A 131 0.50 3.42 -2.29
C ALA A 131 1.76 2.74 -1.72
N ALA A 132 2.48 3.45 -0.87
CA ALA A 132 3.70 2.97 -0.23
C ALA A 132 3.93 3.75 1.08
N PRO A 133 4.76 3.26 2.01
CA PRO A 133 5.08 3.98 3.24
C PRO A 133 5.76 5.34 3.01
N PHE A 134 6.34 5.55 1.82
CA PHE A 134 7.04 6.78 1.46
C PHE A 134 6.39 7.47 0.27
N SER A 135 6.21 8.79 0.38
CA SER A 135 5.54 9.62 -0.62
C SER A 135 6.21 9.70 -2.01
N PHE A 136 7.45 9.23 -2.12
CA PHE A 136 8.18 9.16 -3.39
C PHE A 136 8.04 7.81 -4.12
N LEU A 137 7.51 6.78 -3.44
CA LEU A 137 7.27 5.45 -4.01
C LEU A 137 5.80 5.28 -4.39
N ASN A 138 5.53 4.55 -5.46
CA ASN A 138 4.20 4.20 -5.95
C ASN A 138 3.23 5.39 -5.96
N LYS A 139 3.73 6.54 -6.42
CA LYS A 139 2.95 7.75 -6.53
C LYS A 139 1.86 7.57 -7.60
N ALA A 140 0.64 8.02 -7.29
CA ALA A 140 -0.47 8.05 -8.23
C ALA A 140 -0.08 8.78 -9.54
N PHE A 141 -0.71 8.42 -10.64
CA PHE A 141 -0.63 9.21 -11.88
C PHE A 141 -1.25 10.60 -11.67
N ALA A 142 -0.86 11.54 -12.52
CA ALA A 142 -1.45 12.88 -12.46
C ALA A 142 -2.96 12.80 -12.73
N GLY A 143 -3.76 13.48 -11.90
CA GLY A 143 -5.22 13.53 -11.97
C GLY A 143 -5.79 13.96 -10.64
N ASP A 144 -6.99 14.51 -10.68
CA ASP A 144 -7.74 14.91 -9.48
C ASP A 144 -8.66 13.76 -9.06
N TYR A 145 -8.15 12.83 -8.26
CA TYR A 145 -8.93 11.72 -7.74
C TYR A 145 -9.91 12.24 -6.68
N PRO A 146 -11.24 12.25 -6.96
CA PRO A 146 -12.21 12.94 -6.11
C PRO A 146 -12.61 12.12 -4.88
N TRP A 147 -12.26 10.86 -4.85
CA TRP A 147 -12.72 9.93 -3.81
C TRP A 147 -11.77 9.91 -2.61
N THR A 148 -12.37 10.02 -1.44
CA THR A 148 -11.68 10.00 -0.14
C THR A 148 -12.46 9.13 0.83
N ALA A 149 -11.87 8.72 1.94
CA ALA A 149 -12.59 7.98 2.97
C ALA A 149 -13.83 8.74 3.51
N GLN A 150 -13.77 10.08 3.50
CA GLN A 150 -14.85 10.94 4.03
C GLN A 150 -16.06 11.05 3.09
N ASN A 151 -15.86 10.92 1.77
CA ASN A 151 -16.95 11.01 0.81
C ASN A 151 -17.40 9.66 0.26
N MET A 152 -16.92 8.56 0.84
CA MET A 152 -17.46 7.23 0.54
C MET A 152 -18.88 7.10 1.08
N PRO A 153 -19.79 6.49 0.31
CA PRO A 153 -21.08 6.08 0.85
C PRO A 153 -20.91 4.98 1.90
N GLU A 154 -21.99 4.63 2.58
CA GLU A 154 -22.00 3.44 3.44
C GLU A 154 -21.58 2.21 2.62
N ILE A 155 -20.56 1.48 3.10
CA ILE A 155 -19.97 0.31 2.47
C ILE A 155 -20.44 -0.94 3.21
N ASP A 156 -20.98 -1.92 2.48
CA ASP A 156 -21.45 -3.18 3.04
C ASP A 156 -20.30 -4.18 3.27
N LEU A 157 -19.26 -4.11 2.44
CA LEU A 157 -18.09 -5.03 2.50
C LEU A 157 -16.81 -4.29 2.12
N LEU A 158 -15.74 -4.51 2.91
CA LEU A 158 -14.39 -4.04 2.69
C LEU A 158 -13.44 -5.23 2.56
#